data_001b023a971e3c0bbcfd19bc25469986
#
_entry.id   001b023a971e3c0bbcfd19bc25469986
#
_cell.length_a   1.000
_cell.length_b   1.000
_cell.length_c   1.000
_cell.angle_alpha   90.00
_cell.angle_beta   90.00
_cell.angle_gamma   90.00
#
_symmetry.space_group_name_H-M   'P 1'
#
loop_
_entity.id
_entity.type
_entity.pdbx_description
1 polymer ?
#
loop_
_entity_poly.entity_id
_entity_poly.type
_entity_poly.pdbx_seq_one_letter_code
_entity_poly.pdbx_strand_id
1 'polypeptide(L)'
;WTHRGELGVPVTFTGGVNYENMSENRKGYNNFRLNNGTPEFGHKGDLRRDERNLMWNVDPYLQTQWQLTQKLSLDAGVRYSSVWFDSNDHYIAPGNGDDSGDASYHHWLPAGSLKYALTDAWNLYLAAGRGFETPTINELSYRADGQSGFNFDLKPSTNDTVEVGSKTRIGNGLLTAALFQTDTDDEIVVASSMGGRTTYKNAGKTRRQGAELALDQRFAGDWRVKASWTWLDATYRSNVCQGQNCDGNRMPGIARNMGFASLGFIPDEGWYAGTDVRYMGDIMANDENTAKAPSYTVVGLNTGYKFNYSQLTVDIFGRVDNLFDKEYIGSVIVNESNGRYYEPAPGRNYGVGINLAWQFE
;
A
#
# COMPACT_ATOMS: atom_id res chain seq x y z
N TRP A 1 -27.53 5.67 4.98
CA TRP A 1 -28.40 6.53 5.80
C TRP A 1 -27.57 7.41 6.72
N THR A 2 -27.93 8.71 6.79
CA THR A 2 -27.31 9.67 7.71
C THR A 2 -28.41 10.44 8.43
N HIS A 3 -28.27 10.58 9.74
CA HIS A 3 -29.17 11.38 10.59
C HIS A 3 -28.36 12.36 11.43
N ARG A 4 -28.77 13.62 11.45
CA ARG A 4 -28.22 14.68 12.31
C ARG A 4 -29.23 15.05 13.37
N GLY A 5 -28.80 15.14 14.62
CA GLY A 5 -29.65 15.42 15.74
C GLY A 5 -28.88 15.97 16.94
N GLU A 6 -29.54 16.03 18.07
CA GLU A 6 -28.97 16.44 19.36
C GLU A 6 -29.30 15.39 20.43
N LEU A 7 -28.28 14.95 21.15
CA LEU A 7 -28.39 14.14 22.37
C LEU A 7 -27.61 14.83 23.51
N GLY A 8 -28.10 16.03 23.89
CA GLY A 8 -27.40 16.94 24.79
C GLY A 8 -26.24 17.70 24.13
N VAL A 9 -25.69 17.15 23.03
CA VAL A 9 -24.69 17.74 22.14
C VAL A 9 -25.03 17.38 20.69
N PRO A 10 -24.59 18.16 19.69
CA PRO A 10 -24.75 17.81 18.28
C PRO A 10 -24.15 16.46 17.96
N VAL A 11 -24.93 15.60 17.29
CA VAL A 11 -24.51 14.26 16.88
C VAL A 11 -24.92 13.96 15.44
N THR A 12 -24.07 13.29 14.71
CA THR A 12 -24.39 12.72 13.40
C THR A 12 -24.22 11.21 13.46
N PHE A 13 -25.24 10.46 13.07
CA PHE A 13 -25.22 9.03 12.86
C PHE A 13 -25.14 8.73 11.37
N THR A 14 -24.26 7.83 10.97
CA THR A 14 -24.17 7.33 9.59
C THR A 14 -24.12 5.82 9.62
N GLY A 15 -25.06 5.16 8.94
CA GLY A 15 -25.10 3.71 8.82
C GLY A 15 -25.28 3.29 7.37
N GLY A 16 -24.70 2.17 7.02
CA GLY A 16 -24.80 1.63 5.67
C GLY A 16 -24.29 0.20 5.57
N VAL A 17 -24.33 -0.31 4.35
CA VAL A 17 -23.77 -1.62 3.98
C VAL A 17 -22.92 -1.42 2.74
N ASN A 18 -21.68 -1.89 2.79
CA ASN A 18 -20.84 -2.01 1.61
C ASN A 18 -20.97 -3.43 1.03
N TYR A 19 -21.09 -3.52 -0.28
CA TYR A 19 -21.11 -4.78 -1.02
C TYR A 19 -20.19 -4.65 -2.23
N GLU A 20 -19.29 -5.60 -2.38
CA GLU A 20 -18.43 -5.72 -3.55
C GLU A 20 -18.45 -7.17 -4.04
N ASN A 21 -18.28 -7.34 -5.34
CA ASN A 21 -18.20 -8.65 -5.97
C ASN A 21 -17.16 -8.62 -7.08
N MET A 22 -16.32 -9.64 -7.11
CA MET A 22 -15.35 -9.88 -8.17
C MET A 22 -15.52 -11.30 -8.71
N SER A 23 -15.52 -11.44 -10.05
CA SER A 23 -15.49 -12.72 -10.73
C SER A 23 -14.32 -12.76 -11.71
N GLU A 24 -13.47 -13.75 -11.56
CA GLU A 24 -12.29 -13.95 -12.40
C GLU A 24 -12.38 -15.32 -13.09
N ASN A 25 -12.15 -15.37 -14.42
CA ASN A 25 -11.88 -16.61 -15.12
C ASN A 25 -10.38 -16.67 -15.44
N ARG A 26 -9.69 -17.64 -14.87
CA ARG A 26 -8.23 -17.76 -14.96
C ARG A 26 -7.84 -18.99 -15.74
N LYS A 27 -7.18 -18.79 -16.90
CA LYS A 27 -6.62 -19.87 -17.70
C LYS A 27 -5.11 -19.76 -17.78
N GLY A 28 -4.42 -20.85 -17.48
CA GLY A 28 -2.97 -20.98 -17.56
C GLY A 28 -2.58 -21.97 -18.65
N TYR A 29 -1.54 -21.66 -19.40
CA TYR A 29 -0.99 -22.50 -20.43
C TYR A 29 0.53 -22.65 -20.23
N ASN A 30 1.09 -23.74 -20.74
CA ASN A 30 2.54 -23.82 -20.87
C ASN A 30 3.02 -22.75 -21.85
N ASN A 31 4.19 -22.17 -21.60
CA ASN A 31 4.85 -21.20 -22.50
C ASN A 31 5.74 -21.88 -23.55
N PHE A 32 5.53 -23.15 -23.78
CA PHE A 32 6.21 -23.96 -24.77
C PHE A 32 5.23 -24.98 -25.36
N ARG A 33 5.52 -25.42 -26.58
CA ARG A 33 4.93 -26.63 -27.18
C ARG A 33 6.00 -27.69 -27.31
N LEU A 34 5.62 -28.95 -27.33
CA LEU A 34 6.54 -30.05 -27.60
C LEU A 34 6.58 -30.29 -29.13
N ASN A 35 7.76 -30.23 -29.71
CA ASN A 35 8.05 -30.64 -31.09
C ASN A 35 8.94 -31.83 -31.05
N ASN A 36 8.43 -33.02 -31.43
CA ASN A 36 9.11 -34.31 -31.33
C ASN A 36 9.75 -34.56 -29.94
N GLY A 37 9.04 -34.16 -28.86
CA GLY A 37 9.50 -34.32 -27.47
C GLY A 37 10.48 -33.22 -27.00
N THR A 38 10.84 -32.26 -27.85
CA THR A 38 11.72 -31.13 -27.48
C THR A 38 10.86 -29.88 -27.22
N PRO A 39 11.04 -29.16 -26.07
CA PRO A 39 10.32 -27.94 -25.81
C PRO A 39 10.74 -26.79 -26.72
N GLU A 40 9.78 -26.22 -27.46
CA GLU A 40 9.93 -24.95 -28.20
C GLU A 40 9.25 -23.84 -27.37
N PHE A 41 10.06 -22.95 -26.76
CA PHE A 41 9.60 -21.85 -25.92
C PHE A 41 9.00 -20.69 -26.75
N GLY A 42 8.22 -19.83 -26.08
CA GLY A 42 7.57 -18.67 -26.73
C GLY A 42 6.28 -19.00 -27.49
N HIS A 43 5.79 -20.21 -27.35
CA HIS A 43 4.51 -20.67 -27.91
C HIS A 43 3.50 -20.95 -26.80
N LYS A 44 2.22 -20.65 -27.06
CA LYS A 44 1.14 -21.12 -26.23
C LYS A 44 1.04 -22.64 -26.35
N GLY A 45 1.35 -23.32 -25.26
CA GLY A 45 1.29 -24.79 -25.14
C GLY A 45 -0.02 -25.28 -24.57
N ASP A 46 0.04 -26.47 -23.94
CA ASP A 46 -1.11 -27.15 -23.36
C ASP A 46 -1.71 -26.37 -22.18
N LEU A 47 -3.04 -26.48 -22.02
CA LEU A 47 -3.76 -25.99 -20.85
C LEU A 47 -3.21 -26.69 -19.60
N ARG A 48 -2.98 -25.93 -18.53
CA ARG A 48 -2.52 -26.43 -17.23
C ARG A 48 -3.29 -25.86 -16.05
N ARG A 49 -4.24 -24.97 -16.31
CA ARG A 49 -5.13 -24.34 -15.33
C ARG A 49 -6.35 -23.80 -16.04
N ASP A 50 -7.53 -24.06 -15.50
CA ASP A 50 -8.80 -23.46 -15.91
C ASP A 50 -9.68 -23.38 -14.67
N GLU A 51 -9.85 -22.19 -14.12
CA GLU A 51 -10.57 -21.99 -12.88
C GLU A 51 -11.46 -20.74 -12.96
N ARG A 52 -12.56 -20.76 -12.24
CA ARG A 52 -13.41 -19.62 -11.99
C ARG A 52 -13.38 -19.27 -10.53
N ASN A 53 -12.92 -18.05 -10.22
CA ASN A 53 -12.80 -17.52 -8.87
C ASN A 53 -13.88 -16.47 -8.63
N LEU A 54 -14.58 -16.57 -7.53
CA LEU A 54 -15.56 -15.59 -7.05
C LEU A 54 -15.10 -15.07 -5.70
N MET A 55 -15.19 -13.77 -5.52
CA MET A 55 -14.98 -13.12 -4.24
C MET A 55 -16.08 -12.10 -4.02
N TRP A 56 -16.67 -12.07 -2.84
CA TRP A 56 -17.61 -11.02 -2.46
C TRP A 56 -17.50 -10.69 -0.98
N ASN A 57 -17.88 -9.46 -0.65
CA ASN A 57 -17.98 -9.04 0.74
C ASN A 57 -19.31 -8.34 1.02
N VAL A 58 -19.71 -8.40 2.29
CA VAL A 58 -20.85 -7.66 2.84
C VAL A 58 -20.44 -7.09 4.18
N ASP A 59 -20.41 -5.76 4.26
CA ASP A 59 -19.88 -5.03 5.41
C ASP A 59 -20.89 -4.00 5.93
N PRO A 60 -21.82 -4.35 6.81
CA PRO A 60 -22.63 -3.37 7.53
C PRO A 60 -21.77 -2.55 8.49
N TYR A 61 -22.07 -1.25 8.60
CA TYR A 61 -21.37 -0.35 9.48
C TYR A 61 -22.29 0.70 10.11
N LEU A 62 -21.87 1.16 11.29
CA LEU A 62 -22.42 2.30 11.97
C LEU A 62 -21.28 3.22 12.44
N GLN A 63 -21.41 4.51 12.16
CA GLN A 63 -20.49 5.55 12.56
C GLN A 63 -21.23 6.69 13.24
N THR A 64 -20.62 7.29 14.26
CA THR A 64 -21.16 8.44 14.98
C THR A 64 -20.10 9.54 15.09
N GLN A 65 -20.53 10.79 14.95
CA GLN A 65 -19.70 11.98 15.16
C GLN A 65 -20.38 12.85 16.21
N TRP A 66 -19.64 13.20 17.25
CA TRP A 66 -20.11 13.94 18.42
C TRP A 66 -19.34 15.25 18.57
N GLN A 67 -20.00 16.39 18.61
CA GLN A 67 -19.39 17.66 18.98
C GLN A 67 -19.57 17.87 20.48
N LEU A 68 -18.64 17.33 21.29
CA LEU A 68 -18.74 17.32 22.76
C LEU A 68 -18.64 18.73 23.37
N THR A 69 -17.78 19.57 22.80
CA THR A 69 -17.66 21.01 23.11
C THR A 69 -17.32 21.78 21.85
N GLN A 70 -17.20 23.10 21.91
CA GLN A 70 -16.73 23.91 20.76
C GLN A 70 -15.36 23.48 20.23
N LYS A 71 -14.53 22.87 21.08
CA LYS A 71 -13.14 22.47 20.74
C LYS A 71 -12.90 20.97 20.69
N LEU A 72 -13.80 20.17 21.24
CA LEU A 72 -13.63 18.73 21.39
C LEU A 72 -14.68 17.99 20.59
N SER A 73 -14.23 17.12 19.67
CA SER A 73 -15.10 16.20 18.94
C SER A 73 -14.63 14.76 19.08
N LEU A 74 -15.59 13.85 19.09
CA LEU A 74 -15.39 12.39 19.14
C LEU A 74 -16.02 11.77 17.89
N ASP A 75 -15.27 10.94 17.20
CA ASP A 75 -15.78 10.02 16.17
C ASP A 75 -15.66 8.60 16.70
N ALA A 76 -16.70 7.79 16.54
CA ALA A 76 -16.70 6.38 16.89
C ALA A 76 -17.52 5.59 15.88
N GLY A 77 -17.05 4.41 15.56
CA GLY A 77 -17.73 3.55 14.60
C GLY A 77 -17.37 2.10 14.77
N VAL A 78 -18.19 1.25 14.14
CA VAL A 78 -17.96 -0.17 14.05
C VAL A 78 -18.42 -0.68 12.69
N ARG A 79 -17.63 -1.56 12.09
CA ARG A 79 -17.98 -2.34 10.90
C ARG A 79 -17.91 -3.82 11.24
N TYR A 80 -18.84 -4.59 10.71
CA TYR A 80 -18.70 -6.04 10.66
C TYR A 80 -18.35 -6.44 9.23
N SER A 81 -17.13 -6.89 9.01
CA SER A 81 -16.67 -7.29 7.68
C SER A 81 -16.83 -8.79 7.51
N SER A 82 -17.39 -9.20 6.36
CA SER A 82 -17.53 -10.60 5.98
C SER A 82 -17.13 -10.76 4.52
N VAL A 83 -16.15 -11.63 4.27
CA VAL A 83 -15.56 -11.87 2.95
C VAL A 83 -15.62 -13.35 2.64
N TRP A 84 -16.02 -13.70 1.42
CA TRP A 84 -16.08 -15.08 0.92
C TRP A 84 -15.27 -15.20 -0.35
N PHE A 85 -14.57 -16.31 -0.46
CA PHE A 85 -13.85 -16.78 -1.65
C PHE A 85 -14.43 -18.13 -2.06
N ASP A 86 -14.63 -18.33 -3.36
CA ASP A 86 -15.02 -19.58 -3.97
C ASP A 86 -14.19 -19.77 -5.23
N SER A 87 -13.58 -20.94 -5.38
CA SER A 87 -12.81 -21.32 -6.56
C SER A 87 -13.32 -22.64 -7.11
N ASN A 88 -13.74 -22.63 -8.37
CA ASN A 88 -14.16 -23.82 -9.11
C ASN A 88 -13.08 -24.16 -10.14
N ASP A 89 -12.44 -25.33 -9.96
CA ASP A 89 -11.46 -25.86 -10.90
C ASP A 89 -12.17 -26.63 -12.03
N HIS A 90 -11.86 -26.27 -13.27
CA HIS A 90 -12.35 -26.93 -14.48
C HIS A 90 -11.25 -27.73 -15.20
N TYR A 91 -10.02 -27.71 -14.71
CA TYR A 91 -8.90 -28.45 -15.28
C TYR A 91 -8.58 -29.68 -14.43
N ILE A 92 -9.38 -30.72 -14.56
CA ILE A 92 -9.17 -32.01 -13.90
C ILE A 92 -8.60 -32.99 -14.91
N ALA A 93 -7.39 -33.53 -14.65
CA ALA A 93 -6.64 -34.39 -15.55
C ALA A 93 -5.85 -35.44 -14.77
N PRO A 94 -5.34 -36.52 -15.41
CA PRO A 94 -4.45 -37.46 -14.74
C PRO A 94 -3.21 -36.75 -14.15
N GLY A 95 -3.06 -36.83 -12.83
CA GLY A 95 -1.98 -36.13 -12.08
C GLY A 95 -2.33 -34.72 -11.64
N ASN A 96 -3.52 -34.21 -11.96
CA ASN A 96 -4.09 -32.95 -11.45
C ASN A 96 -5.52 -33.22 -10.99
N GLY A 97 -5.73 -33.28 -9.67
CA GLY A 97 -7.04 -33.52 -9.09
C GLY A 97 -7.95 -32.29 -9.19
N ASP A 98 -9.10 -32.37 -8.52
CA ASP A 98 -10.00 -31.24 -8.32
C ASP A 98 -9.44 -30.35 -7.20
N ASP A 99 -9.03 -29.13 -7.58
CA ASP A 99 -8.46 -28.11 -6.70
C ASP A 99 -9.53 -27.07 -6.27
N SER A 100 -10.81 -27.33 -6.49
CA SER A 100 -11.92 -26.47 -6.05
C SER A 100 -11.96 -26.36 -4.53
N GLY A 101 -12.41 -25.22 -4.03
CA GLY A 101 -12.57 -24.96 -2.61
C GLY A 101 -13.07 -23.56 -2.30
N ASP A 102 -13.33 -23.32 -1.03
CA ASP A 102 -13.84 -22.05 -0.54
C ASP A 102 -13.17 -21.64 0.78
N ALA A 103 -13.24 -20.35 1.06
CA ALA A 103 -12.85 -19.77 2.34
C ALA A 103 -13.78 -18.62 2.72
N SER A 104 -13.99 -18.43 4.01
CA SER A 104 -14.73 -17.29 4.52
C SER A 104 -14.05 -16.69 5.74
N TYR A 105 -14.07 -15.36 5.79
CA TYR A 105 -13.44 -14.58 6.86
C TYR A 105 -14.41 -13.52 7.36
N HIS A 106 -14.45 -13.29 8.66
CA HIS A 106 -15.32 -12.26 9.23
C HIS A 106 -14.71 -11.69 10.52
N HIS A 107 -14.90 -10.38 10.71
CA HIS A 107 -14.37 -9.70 11.90
C HIS A 107 -15.14 -8.43 12.25
N TRP A 108 -15.16 -8.09 13.55
CA TRP A 108 -15.63 -6.81 14.06
C TRP A 108 -14.49 -5.79 14.07
N LEU A 109 -14.73 -4.60 13.51
CA LEU A 109 -13.75 -3.55 13.29
C LEU A 109 -14.20 -2.25 13.98
N PRO A 110 -14.02 -2.14 15.31
CA PRO A 110 -14.25 -0.88 16.02
C PRO A 110 -13.15 0.12 15.70
N ALA A 111 -13.51 1.40 15.60
CA ALA A 111 -12.58 2.51 15.48
C ALA A 111 -13.14 3.76 16.17
N GLY A 112 -12.24 4.61 16.66
CA GLY A 112 -12.61 5.87 17.25
C GLY A 112 -11.49 6.89 17.22
N SER A 113 -11.85 8.17 17.24
CA SER A 113 -10.88 9.26 17.35
C SER A 113 -11.42 10.40 18.20
N LEU A 114 -10.54 11.01 18.96
CA LEU A 114 -10.78 12.21 19.73
C LEU A 114 -9.95 13.34 19.13
N LYS A 115 -10.60 14.43 18.74
CA LYS A 115 -9.94 15.62 18.19
C LYS A 115 -10.17 16.82 19.09
N TYR A 116 -9.09 17.52 19.41
CA TYR A 116 -9.10 18.74 20.18
C TYR A 116 -8.55 19.92 19.37
N ALA A 117 -9.37 20.92 19.12
CA ALA A 117 -8.96 22.18 18.48
C ALA A 117 -8.29 23.08 19.51
N LEU A 118 -6.94 23.07 19.54
CA LEU A 118 -6.16 23.91 20.44
C LEU A 118 -6.38 25.37 20.10
N THR A 119 -6.32 25.68 18.79
CA THR A 119 -6.71 26.95 18.18
C THR A 119 -7.49 26.68 16.87
N ASP A 120 -7.99 27.70 16.18
CA ASP A 120 -8.64 27.58 14.88
C ASP A 120 -7.69 27.02 13.78
N ALA A 121 -6.39 27.14 13.99
CA ALA A 121 -5.37 26.70 13.06
C ALA A 121 -4.65 25.41 13.51
N TRP A 122 -4.85 24.95 14.75
CA TRP A 122 -4.08 23.84 15.32
C TRP A 122 -4.96 22.81 16.00
N ASN A 123 -4.96 21.60 15.48
CA ASN A 123 -5.68 20.46 16.00
C ASN A 123 -4.71 19.38 16.50
N LEU A 124 -5.04 18.79 17.64
CA LEU A 124 -4.46 17.56 18.16
C LEU A 124 -5.49 16.43 18.03
N TYR A 125 -5.03 15.20 17.82
CA TYR A 125 -5.93 14.05 17.80
C TYR A 125 -5.27 12.81 18.39
N LEU A 126 -6.14 11.93 18.90
CA LEU A 126 -5.82 10.56 19.29
C LEU A 126 -6.80 9.66 18.54
N ALA A 127 -6.29 8.64 17.86
CA ALA A 127 -7.10 7.66 17.15
C ALA A 127 -6.70 6.25 17.55
N ALA A 128 -7.67 5.35 17.60
CA ALA A 128 -7.44 3.92 17.79
C ALA A 128 -8.45 3.13 16.96
N GLY A 129 -8.04 1.98 16.43
CA GLY A 129 -8.92 1.14 15.65
C GLY A 129 -8.33 -0.22 15.34
N ARG A 130 -9.24 -1.14 15.03
CA ARG A 130 -8.92 -2.49 14.56
C ARG A 130 -9.07 -2.56 13.04
N GLY A 131 -8.04 -3.06 12.37
CA GLY A 131 -8.02 -3.40 10.95
C GLY A 131 -8.13 -4.91 10.74
N PHE A 132 -8.52 -5.29 9.54
CA PHE A 132 -8.70 -6.66 9.11
C PHE A 132 -8.26 -6.77 7.64
N GLU A 133 -7.39 -7.72 7.35
CA GLU A 133 -6.88 -7.99 6.01
C GLU A 133 -7.07 -9.47 5.69
N THR A 134 -7.85 -9.76 4.65
CA THR A 134 -7.99 -11.11 4.12
C THR A 134 -6.89 -11.42 3.13
N PRO A 135 -6.47 -12.69 2.98
CA PRO A 135 -5.63 -13.06 1.86
C PRO A 135 -6.27 -12.62 0.54
N THR A 136 -5.46 -12.17 -0.41
CA THR A 136 -5.88 -11.94 -1.79
C THR A 136 -5.90 -13.25 -2.57
N ILE A 137 -6.58 -13.29 -3.72
CA ILE A 137 -6.55 -14.46 -4.63
C ILE A 137 -5.11 -14.82 -5.01
N ASN A 138 -4.24 -13.83 -5.20
CA ASN A 138 -2.84 -14.09 -5.54
C ASN A 138 -2.06 -14.73 -4.39
N GLU A 139 -2.32 -14.35 -3.16
CA GLU A 139 -1.70 -14.94 -1.96
C GLU A 139 -2.19 -16.36 -1.69
N LEU A 140 -3.46 -16.63 -2.00
CA LEU A 140 -4.02 -17.97 -1.94
C LEU A 140 -3.53 -18.90 -3.07
N SER A 141 -3.05 -18.35 -4.21
CA SER A 141 -2.85 -19.07 -5.48
C SER A 141 -1.81 -20.18 -5.46
N TYR A 142 -0.90 -20.20 -4.48
CA TYR A 142 0.17 -21.19 -4.38
C TYR A 142 0.35 -21.66 -2.95
N ARG A 143 0.46 -22.97 -2.77
CA ARG A 143 0.71 -23.62 -1.49
C ARG A 143 2.21 -23.70 -1.20
N ALA A 144 2.61 -23.42 0.03
CA ALA A 144 3.99 -23.50 0.47
C ALA A 144 4.50 -24.95 0.58
N ASP A 145 3.60 -25.93 0.68
CA ASP A 145 3.90 -27.36 0.73
C ASP A 145 4.15 -27.99 -0.67
N GLY A 146 4.05 -27.19 -1.73
CA GLY A 146 4.26 -27.61 -3.12
C GLY A 146 3.10 -28.41 -3.73
N GLN A 147 1.98 -28.56 -3.02
CA GLN A 147 0.77 -29.17 -3.57
C GLN A 147 0.09 -28.22 -4.56
N SER A 148 -0.80 -28.79 -5.40
CA SER A 148 -1.66 -27.99 -6.27
C SER A 148 -2.78 -27.29 -5.49
N GLY A 149 -3.49 -26.37 -6.16
CA GLY A 149 -4.63 -25.66 -5.61
C GLY A 149 -4.32 -24.44 -4.77
N PHE A 150 -5.39 -23.88 -4.20
CA PHE A 150 -5.32 -22.69 -3.35
C PHE A 150 -4.91 -23.04 -1.91
N ASN A 151 -4.21 -22.12 -1.27
CA ASN A 151 -3.87 -22.22 0.15
C ASN A 151 -5.00 -21.65 1.02
N PHE A 152 -6.12 -22.36 1.13
CA PHE A 152 -7.25 -21.94 1.95
C PHE A 152 -7.01 -22.01 3.48
N ASP A 153 -5.88 -22.58 3.90
CA ASP A 153 -5.46 -22.58 5.32
C ASP A 153 -4.87 -21.24 5.76
N LEU A 154 -4.61 -20.33 4.79
CA LEU A 154 -4.07 -19.00 5.08
C LEU A 154 -5.14 -18.18 5.82
N LYS A 155 -4.78 -17.73 7.02
CA LYS A 155 -5.68 -16.96 7.89
C LYS A 155 -5.67 -15.48 7.51
N PRO A 156 -6.75 -14.74 7.78
CA PRO A 156 -6.73 -13.30 7.72
C PRO A 156 -5.86 -12.73 8.83
N SER A 157 -5.25 -11.58 8.58
CA SER A 157 -4.56 -10.82 9.62
C SER A 157 -5.48 -9.81 10.29
N THR A 158 -5.26 -9.53 11.56
CA THR A 158 -5.93 -8.46 12.30
C THR A 158 -4.90 -7.55 12.94
N ASN A 159 -5.14 -6.24 12.91
CA ASN A 159 -4.24 -5.28 13.50
C ASN A 159 -4.97 -4.30 14.42
N ASP A 160 -4.34 -3.96 15.52
CA ASP A 160 -4.75 -2.92 16.43
C ASP A 160 -3.78 -1.75 16.32
N THR A 161 -4.29 -0.57 15.95
CA THR A 161 -3.51 0.65 15.75
C THR A 161 -3.91 1.71 16.76
N VAL A 162 -2.92 2.40 17.32
CA VAL A 162 -3.07 3.62 18.10
C VAL A 162 -2.19 4.70 17.49
N GLU A 163 -2.74 5.88 17.29
CA GLU A 163 -2.05 7.03 16.71
C GLU A 163 -2.37 8.30 17.49
N VAL A 164 -1.35 9.11 17.76
CA VAL A 164 -1.48 10.48 18.25
C VAL A 164 -0.85 11.43 17.25
N GLY A 165 -1.54 12.52 16.93
CA GLY A 165 -1.02 13.43 15.91
C GLY A 165 -1.48 14.87 16.08
N SER A 166 -0.88 15.70 15.25
CA SER A 166 -1.06 17.15 15.21
C SER A 166 -1.19 17.61 13.76
N LYS A 167 -2.14 18.48 13.50
CA LYS A 167 -2.34 19.16 12.21
C LYS A 167 -2.41 20.66 12.43
N THR A 168 -1.46 21.40 11.87
CA THR A 168 -1.30 22.83 12.10
C THR A 168 -1.28 23.57 10.77
N ARG A 169 -2.16 24.55 10.60
CA ARG A 169 -2.09 25.48 9.48
C ARG A 169 -1.01 26.51 9.77
N ILE A 170 -0.06 26.67 8.84
CA ILE A 170 1.04 27.64 8.90
C ILE A 170 0.91 28.55 7.68
N GLY A 171 0.40 29.77 7.85
CA GLY A 171 0.11 30.64 6.71
C GLY A 171 -0.81 29.94 5.68
N ASN A 172 -0.34 29.80 4.44
CA ASN A 172 -1.05 29.13 3.35
C ASN A 172 -0.67 27.64 3.22
N GLY A 173 -0.18 27.02 4.27
CA GLY A 173 0.28 25.65 4.26
C GLY A 173 -0.24 24.81 5.42
N LEU A 174 0.15 23.55 5.43
CA LEU A 174 -0.21 22.55 6.43
C LEU A 174 1.05 21.81 6.90
N LEU A 175 1.25 21.76 8.20
CA LEU A 175 2.20 20.88 8.87
C LEU A 175 1.43 19.77 9.59
N THR A 176 1.81 18.52 9.37
CA THR A 176 1.26 17.34 10.06
C THR A 176 2.37 16.56 10.73
N ALA A 177 2.11 16.06 11.93
CA ALA A 177 3.01 15.17 12.65
C ALA A 177 2.16 14.08 13.32
N ALA A 178 2.66 12.83 13.29
CA ALA A 178 2.00 11.70 13.93
C ALA A 178 3.03 10.75 14.54
N LEU A 179 2.63 10.08 15.64
CA LEU A 179 3.30 8.92 16.21
C LEU A 179 2.29 7.79 16.27
N PHE A 180 2.67 6.61 15.84
CA PHE A 180 1.77 5.47 15.81
C PHE A 180 2.43 4.17 16.23
N GLN A 181 1.60 3.24 16.68
CA GLN A 181 1.94 1.84 16.86
C GLN A 181 0.82 0.97 16.31
N THR A 182 1.20 -0.06 15.56
CA THR A 182 0.32 -1.11 15.07
C THR A 182 0.86 -2.46 15.48
N ASP A 183 0.07 -3.23 16.19
CA ASP A 183 0.34 -4.64 16.50
C ASP A 183 -0.56 -5.50 15.61
N THR A 184 0.01 -6.46 14.90
CA THR A 184 -0.72 -7.35 13.99
C THR A 184 -0.58 -8.79 14.43
N ASP A 185 -1.69 -9.50 14.48
CA ASP A 185 -1.78 -10.94 14.68
C ASP A 185 -2.00 -11.64 13.33
N ASP A 186 -1.41 -12.83 13.15
CA ASP A 186 -1.48 -13.65 11.94
C ASP A 186 -1.09 -12.88 10.65
N GLU A 187 -0.05 -12.03 10.72
CA GLU A 187 0.45 -11.24 9.58
C GLU A 187 0.69 -12.12 8.35
N ILE A 188 0.15 -11.75 7.19
CA ILE A 188 0.39 -12.45 5.93
C ILE A 188 1.74 -11.99 5.37
N VAL A 189 2.68 -12.92 5.26
CA VAL A 189 4.05 -12.64 4.81
C VAL A 189 4.49 -13.60 3.73
N VAL A 190 5.48 -13.20 2.94
CA VAL A 190 6.09 -14.07 1.94
C VAL A 190 6.82 -15.22 2.64
N ALA A 191 6.41 -16.45 2.36
CA ALA A 191 7.10 -17.64 2.83
C ALA A 191 8.34 -17.93 1.99
N SER A 192 8.20 -17.92 0.67
CA SER A 192 9.31 -18.06 -0.29
C SER A 192 8.94 -17.48 -1.65
N SER A 193 9.95 -17.09 -2.42
CA SER A 193 9.79 -16.71 -3.82
C SER A 193 10.78 -17.55 -4.65
N MET A 194 10.28 -18.32 -5.61
CA MET A 194 11.08 -19.21 -6.44
C MET A 194 10.52 -19.33 -7.85
N GLY A 195 11.36 -19.11 -8.87
CA GLY A 195 10.97 -19.28 -10.28
C GLY A 195 9.76 -18.44 -10.70
N GLY A 196 9.61 -17.22 -10.15
CA GLY A 196 8.49 -16.31 -10.42
C GLY A 196 7.20 -16.70 -9.71
N ARG A 197 7.23 -17.62 -8.75
CA ARG A 197 6.10 -17.98 -7.88
C ARG A 197 6.41 -17.58 -6.44
N THR A 198 5.51 -16.85 -5.83
CA THR A 198 5.57 -16.46 -4.43
C THR A 198 4.53 -17.23 -3.64
N THR A 199 4.93 -17.82 -2.53
CA THR A 199 4.05 -18.47 -1.57
C THR A 199 3.98 -17.64 -0.30
N TYR A 200 2.88 -17.75 0.42
CA TYR A 200 2.61 -16.95 1.60
C TYR A 200 2.31 -17.84 2.82
N LYS A 201 2.56 -17.28 3.99
CA LYS A 201 2.26 -17.88 5.29
C LYS A 201 1.78 -16.80 6.25
N ASN A 202 1.15 -17.21 7.34
CA ASN A 202 0.95 -16.31 8.47
C ASN A 202 2.20 -16.30 9.36
N ALA A 203 2.79 -15.14 9.60
CA ALA A 203 3.66 -14.90 10.73
C ALA A 203 2.78 -14.77 11.99
N GLY A 204 3.27 -15.17 13.16
CA GLY A 204 2.47 -15.12 14.38
C GLY A 204 2.08 -13.69 14.74
N LYS A 205 3.06 -12.85 15.02
CA LYS A 205 2.85 -11.44 15.42
C LYS A 205 3.90 -10.52 14.83
N THR A 206 3.46 -9.31 14.47
CA THR A 206 4.37 -8.23 14.07
C THR A 206 4.04 -6.95 14.80
N ARG A 207 4.98 -6.03 14.85
CA ARG A 207 4.80 -4.68 15.37
C ARG A 207 5.40 -3.66 14.42
N ARG A 208 4.65 -2.61 14.17
CA ARG A 208 5.08 -1.40 13.48
C ARG A 208 4.97 -0.23 14.42
N GLN A 209 6.07 0.48 14.64
CA GLN A 209 6.10 1.74 15.40
C GLN A 209 6.70 2.80 14.51
N GLY A 210 6.11 4.00 14.50
CA GLY A 210 6.61 5.01 13.59
C GLY A 210 6.32 6.43 14.01
N ALA A 211 7.02 7.33 13.32
CA ALA A 211 6.80 8.76 13.35
C ALA A 211 6.72 9.30 11.93
N GLU A 212 5.78 10.18 11.69
CA GLU A 212 5.58 10.84 10.41
C GLU A 212 5.57 12.35 10.58
N LEU A 213 6.21 13.05 9.65
CA LEU A 213 6.20 14.49 9.55
C LEU A 213 5.97 14.88 8.09
N ALA A 214 5.02 15.80 7.83
CA ALA A 214 4.81 16.31 6.48
C ALA A 214 4.49 17.81 6.51
N LEU A 215 5.07 18.53 5.56
CA LEU A 215 4.88 19.95 5.31
C LEU A 215 4.48 20.16 3.85
N ASP A 216 3.46 20.95 3.62
CA ASP A 216 3.10 21.50 2.31
C ASP A 216 2.85 23.00 2.50
N GLN A 217 3.74 23.84 1.99
CA GLN A 217 3.70 25.29 2.22
C GLN A 217 3.91 26.06 0.92
N ARG A 218 3.00 27.00 0.67
CA ARG A 218 3.20 28.04 -0.35
C ARG A 218 3.72 29.31 0.31
N PHE A 219 4.68 29.98 -0.31
CA PHE A 219 5.30 31.23 0.18
C PHE A 219 5.79 32.09 -0.99
N ALA A 220 6.01 33.37 -0.71
CA ALA A 220 6.53 34.34 -1.69
C ALA A 220 5.84 34.24 -3.08
N GLY A 221 4.50 34.23 -3.07
CA GLY A 221 3.69 34.09 -4.30
C GLY A 221 3.67 32.63 -4.80
N ASP A 222 4.47 32.34 -5.81
CA ASP A 222 4.39 31.11 -6.60
C ASP A 222 5.32 29.99 -6.12
N TRP A 223 6.06 30.20 -5.06
CA TRP A 223 6.93 29.19 -4.48
C TRP A 223 6.15 28.20 -3.62
N ARG A 224 6.46 26.91 -3.79
CA ARG A 224 5.92 25.83 -2.96
C ARG A 224 7.02 24.88 -2.52
N VAL A 225 7.05 24.62 -1.22
CA VAL A 225 7.88 23.57 -0.63
C VAL A 225 6.96 22.45 -0.15
N LYS A 226 7.35 21.20 -0.45
CA LYS A 226 6.79 20.00 0.18
C LYS A 226 7.92 19.22 0.80
N ALA A 227 7.72 18.71 2.00
CA ALA A 227 8.66 17.82 2.64
C ALA A 227 7.89 16.76 3.42
N SER A 228 8.36 15.52 3.40
CA SER A 228 7.88 14.47 4.28
C SER A 228 9.02 13.59 4.74
N TRP A 229 8.88 13.08 5.95
CA TRP A 229 9.79 12.11 6.52
C TRP A 229 8.99 11.10 7.34
N THR A 230 9.30 9.83 7.13
CA THR A 230 8.73 8.71 7.88
C THR A 230 9.87 7.91 8.50
N TRP A 231 9.80 7.71 9.80
CA TRP A 231 10.55 6.69 10.50
C TRP A 231 9.60 5.54 10.86
N LEU A 232 9.97 4.31 10.47
CA LEU A 232 9.15 3.11 10.67
C LEU A 232 10.03 1.95 11.14
N ASP A 233 9.82 1.49 12.35
CA ASP A 233 10.41 0.26 12.88
C ASP A 233 9.36 -0.87 12.81
N ALA A 234 9.51 -1.74 11.80
CA ALA A 234 8.65 -2.89 11.57
C ALA A 234 9.41 -4.18 11.89
N THR A 235 8.94 -4.92 12.88
CA THR A 235 9.65 -6.10 13.41
C THR A 235 8.71 -7.27 13.67
N TYR A 236 9.23 -8.47 13.50
CA TYR A 236 8.57 -9.69 13.98
C TYR A 236 8.55 -9.73 15.52
N ARG A 237 7.43 -10.17 16.08
CA ARG A 237 7.26 -10.45 17.51
C ARG A 237 7.06 -11.92 17.78
N SER A 238 6.61 -12.67 16.79
CA SER A 238 6.54 -14.12 16.79
C SER A 238 6.60 -14.60 15.34
N ASN A 239 7.72 -15.12 14.91
CA ASN A 239 7.88 -15.73 13.57
C ASN A 239 8.96 -16.78 13.57
N VAL A 240 8.79 -17.79 12.69
CA VAL A 240 9.79 -18.83 12.45
C VAL A 240 10.24 -18.72 10.98
N CYS A 241 11.54 -18.51 10.79
CA CYS A 241 12.19 -18.36 9.50
C CYS A 241 13.15 -19.53 9.30
N GLN A 242 12.92 -20.37 8.28
CA GLN A 242 13.74 -21.54 8.00
C GLN A 242 14.00 -22.42 9.24
N GLY A 243 12.99 -22.57 10.12
CA GLY A 243 13.09 -23.38 11.34
C GLY A 243 13.74 -22.68 12.54
N GLN A 244 14.15 -21.42 12.43
CA GLN A 244 14.76 -20.63 13.51
C GLN A 244 13.83 -19.50 13.98
N ASN A 245 13.97 -19.08 15.22
CA ASN A 245 13.23 -17.92 15.73
C ASN A 245 13.77 -16.62 15.11
N CYS A 246 12.87 -15.83 14.54
CA CYS A 246 13.14 -14.52 13.94
C CYS A 246 12.56 -13.35 14.75
N ASP A 247 12.19 -13.56 16.01
CA ASP A 247 11.65 -12.50 16.84
C ASP A 247 12.66 -11.35 16.99
N GLY A 248 12.19 -10.13 16.80
CA GLY A 248 13.03 -8.94 16.80
C GLY A 248 13.68 -8.60 15.45
N ASN A 249 13.68 -9.51 14.47
CA ASN A 249 14.17 -9.20 13.13
C ASN A 249 13.25 -8.17 12.46
N ARG A 250 13.85 -7.33 11.63
CA ARG A 250 13.12 -6.39 10.78
C ARG A 250 12.34 -7.16 9.71
N MET A 251 11.12 -6.72 9.46
CA MET A 251 10.34 -7.23 8.34
C MET A 251 11.02 -6.82 7.02
N PRO A 252 11.22 -7.77 6.09
CA PRO A 252 11.84 -7.45 4.81
C PRO A 252 10.92 -6.62 3.90
N GLY A 253 11.49 -5.96 2.89
CA GLY A 253 10.75 -5.11 1.97
C GLY A 253 10.42 -3.72 2.51
N ILE A 254 10.75 -3.42 3.77
CA ILE A 254 10.38 -2.19 4.47
C ILE A 254 11.64 -1.37 4.82
N ALA A 255 11.70 -0.11 4.37
CA ALA A 255 12.74 0.82 4.77
C ALA A 255 12.41 1.44 6.13
N ARG A 256 13.43 1.56 7.01
CA ARG A 256 13.25 2.20 8.33
C ARG A 256 13.10 3.73 8.24
N ASN A 257 13.70 4.36 7.25
CA ASN A 257 13.61 5.80 7.02
C ASN A 257 13.27 6.07 5.56
N MET A 258 12.30 6.95 5.33
CA MET A 258 11.91 7.45 4.02
C MET A 258 11.80 8.96 4.07
N GLY A 259 12.35 9.64 3.08
CA GLY A 259 12.33 11.09 3.00
C GLY A 259 11.99 11.58 1.60
N PHE A 260 11.22 12.63 1.53
CA PHE A 260 10.92 13.36 0.31
C PHE A 260 10.98 14.85 0.58
N ALA A 261 11.60 15.61 -0.31
CA ALA A 261 11.53 17.06 -0.30
C ALA A 261 11.42 17.58 -1.74
N SER A 262 10.63 18.61 -1.95
CA SER A 262 10.57 19.31 -3.23
C SER A 262 10.46 20.82 -3.02
N LEU A 263 11.07 21.57 -3.92
CA LEU A 263 10.96 23.01 -4.04
C LEU A 263 10.60 23.34 -5.48
N GLY A 264 9.52 24.08 -5.68
CA GLY A 264 9.06 24.49 -7.00
C GLY A 264 8.66 25.95 -7.03
N PHE A 265 8.99 26.61 -8.13
CA PHE A 265 8.39 27.87 -8.54
C PHE A 265 7.28 27.52 -9.55
N ILE A 266 6.02 27.76 -9.18
CA ILE A 266 4.83 27.23 -9.87
C ILE A 266 3.81 28.35 -10.08
N PRO A 267 4.08 29.31 -10.98
CA PRO A 267 3.11 30.35 -11.35
C PRO A 267 1.92 29.76 -12.12
N ASP A 268 0.82 30.49 -12.15
CA ASP A 268 -0.37 30.10 -12.91
C ASP A 268 -0.09 30.06 -14.41
N GLU A 269 0.76 30.99 -14.92
CA GLU A 269 1.23 31.08 -16.30
C GLU A 269 2.73 31.38 -16.35
N GLY A 270 3.36 31.03 -17.47
CA GLY A 270 4.76 31.31 -17.72
C GLY A 270 5.69 30.16 -17.36
N TRP A 271 6.95 30.46 -17.14
CA TRP A 271 7.97 29.49 -16.79
C TRP A 271 7.79 29.00 -15.35
N TYR A 272 7.88 27.70 -15.17
CA TYR A 272 8.00 27.07 -13.88
C TYR A 272 9.21 26.13 -13.85
N ALA A 273 9.74 25.90 -12.67
CA ALA A 273 10.81 24.94 -12.44
C ALA A 273 10.72 24.37 -11.03
N GLY A 274 11.20 23.16 -10.89
CA GLY A 274 11.22 22.47 -9.59
C GLY A 274 12.32 21.43 -9.50
N THR A 275 12.63 21.09 -8.26
CA THR A 275 13.51 19.98 -7.92
C THR A 275 12.86 19.13 -6.85
N ASP A 276 13.11 17.83 -6.89
CA ASP A 276 12.74 16.91 -5.84
C ASP A 276 13.93 16.05 -5.41
N VAL A 277 13.90 15.68 -4.15
CA VAL A 277 14.89 14.78 -3.53
C VAL A 277 14.13 13.65 -2.85
N ARG A 278 14.51 12.41 -3.13
CA ARG A 278 13.96 11.21 -2.51
C ARG A 278 15.08 10.44 -1.81
N TYR A 279 14.85 10.14 -0.55
CA TYR A 279 15.72 9.29 0.26
C TYR A 279 14.98 8.02 0.65
N MET A 280 15.63 6.88 0.47
CA MET A 280 15.19 5.59 0.95
C MET A 280 16.28 4.97 1.81
N GLY A 281 15.92 4.59 3.03
CA GLY A 281 16.81 3.84 3.92
C GLY A 281 17.10 2.43 3.41
N ASP A 282 17.98 1.73 4.09
CA ASP A 282 18.27 0.34 3.77
C ASP A 282 17.05 -0.58 3.99
N ILE A 283 16.90 -1.58 3.12
CA ILE A 283 15.78 -2.53 3.11
C ILE A 283 16.34 -3.95 3.29
N MET A 284 15.83 -4.70 4.27
CA MET A 284 16.13 -6.13 4.38
C MET A 284 15.43 -6.90 3.27
N ALA A 285 16.11 -7.89 2.70
CA ALA A 285 15.59 -8.68 1.60
C ALA A 285 15.07 -10.06 2.04
N ASN A 286 15.37 -10.48 3.26
CA ASN A 286 14.91 -11.75 3.83
C ASN A 286 14.60 -11.63 5.32
N ASP A 287 13.78 -12.57 5.81
CA ASP A 287 13.33 -12.63 7.21
C ASP A 287 14.49 -12.80 8.21
N GLU A 288 15.58 -13.48 7.80
CA GLU A 288 16.77 -13.68 8.63
C GLU A 288 17.62 -12.42 8.78
N ASN A 289 17.32 -11.36 8.01
CA ASN A 289 18.07 -10.10 7.96
C ASN A 289 19.55 -10.27 7.52
N THR A 290 19.85 -11.29 6.73
CA THR A 290 21.20 -11.58 6.23
C THR A 290 21.51 -10.89 4.90
N ALA A 291 20.49 -10.47 4.15
CA ALA A 291 20.61 -9.76 2.89
C ALA A 291 19.92 -8.38 2.98
N LYS A 292 20.60 -7.35 2.42
CA LYS A 292 20.18 -5.97 2.55
C LYS A 292 20.46 -5.15 1.30
N ALA A 293 19.44 -4.44 0.78
CA ALA A 293 19.61 -3.39 -0.20
C ALA A 293 20.10 -2.10 0.49
N PRO A 294 21.17 -1.45 0.01
CA PRO A 294 21.70 -0.23 0.63
C PRO A 294 20.76 0.96 0.41
N SER A 295 20.85 1.95 1.31
CA SER A 295 20.14 3.21 1.19
C SER A 295 20.58 4.01 -0.04
N TYR A 296 19.68 4.86 -0.54
CA TYR A 296 19.98 5.75 -1.66
C TYR A 296 19.28 7.10 -1.53
N THR A 297 19.84 8.08 -2.26
CA THR A 297 19.20 9.38 -2.49
C THR A 297 19.23 9.66 -3.98
N VAL A 298 18.10 10.07 -4.54
CA VAL A 298 17.96 10.49 -5.94
C VAL A 298 17.34 11.88 -6.02
N VAL A 299 17.77 12.64 -7.02
CA VAL A 299 17.32 14.01 -7.25
C VAL A 299 16.70 14.09 -8.64
N GLY A 300 15.54 14.72 -8.72
CA GLY A 300 14.85 15.07 -9.95
C GLY A 300 14.83 16.56 -10.22
N LEU A 301 14.79 16.93 -11.49
CA LEU A 301 14.53 18.30 -11.95
C LEU A 301 13.38 18.30 -12.93
N ASN A 302 12.55 19.31 -12.86
CA ASN A 302 11.51 19.57 -13.84
C ASN A 302 11.46 21.05 -14.19
N THR A 303 11.05 21.36 -15.41
CA THR A 303 10.77 22.71 -15.88
C THR A 303 9.74 22.67 -16.98
N GLY A 304 9.03 23.75 -17.18
CA GLY A 304 8.06 23.85 -18.25
C GLY A 304 7.59 25.28 -18.45
N TYR A 305 6.74 25.42 -19.44
CA TYR A 305 6.10 26.69 -19.78
C TYR A 305 4.62 26.47 -19.99
N LYS A 306 3.80 27.20 -19.24
CA LYS A 306 2.35 27.13 -19.27
C LYS A 306 1.77 28.43 -19.83
N PHE A 307 0.88 28.32 -20.78
CA PHE A 307 0.17 29.47 -21.32
C PHE A 307 -1.30 29.15 -21.61
N ASN A 308 -2.12 30.17 -21.50
CA ASN A 308 -3.55 30.09 -21.77
C ASN A 308 -3.85 30.86 -23.08
N TYR A 309 -4.58 30.21 -23.99
CA TYR A 309 -5.07 30.82 -25.20
C TYR A 309 -6.57 30.61 -25.30
N SER A 310 -7.35 31.63 -24.95
CA SER A 310 -8.82 31.54 -24.83
C SER A 310 -9.23 30.40 -23.87
N GLN A 311 -9.88 29.37 -24.38
CA GLN A 311 -10.33 28.20 -23.61
C GLN A 311 -9.28 27.09 -23.55
N LEU A 312 -8.15 27.23 -24.23
CA LEU A 312 -7.10 26.22 -24.29
C LEU A 312 -5.95 26.59 -23.35
N THR A 313 -5.64 25.71 -22.40
CA THR A 313 -4.39 25.76 -21.62
C THR A 313 -3.39 24.79 -22.23
N VAL A 314 -2.19 25.26 -22.50
CA VAL A 314 -1.08 24.44 -22.99
C VAL A 314 0.05 24.48 -21.96
N ASP A 315 0.55 23.31 -21.58
CA ASP A 315 1.69 23.15 -20.70
C ASP A 315 2.71 22.21 -21.36
N ILE A 316 3.86 22.77 -21.70
CA ILE A 316 4.98 22.03 -22.29
C ILE A 316 6.03 21.84 -21.21
N PHE A 317 6.41 20.61 -20.96
CA PHE A 317 7.33 20.31 -19.85
C PHE A 317 8.46 19.36 -20.24
N GLY A 318 9.54 19.46 -19.49
CA GLY A 318 10.66 18.54 -19.48
C GLY A 318 11.04 18.15 -18.06
N ARG A 319 11.53 16.93 -17.88
CA ARG A 319 12.04 16.43 -16.61
C ARG A 319 13.29 15.61 -16.79
N VAL A 320 14.10 15.58 -15.74
CA VAL A 320 15.25 14.68 -15.59
C VAL A 320 15.05 13.93 -14.28
N ASP A 321 14.91 12.63 -14.35
CA ASP A 321 14.87 11.76 -13.18
C ASP A 321 16.30 11.23 -12.92
N ASN A 322 16.64 11.04 -11.63
CA ASN A 322 17.97 10.61 -11.23
C ASN A 322 19.10 11.46 -11.85
N LEU A 323 19.07 12.75 -11.57
CA LEU A 323 19.97 13.75 -12.15
C LEU A 323 21.47 13.36 -12.08
N PHE A 324 21.88 12.74 -10.97
CA PHE A 324 23.29 12.40 -10.71
C PHE A 324 23.67 10.99 -11.19
N ASP A 325 22.77 10.30 -11.93
CA ASP A 325 22.99 8.95 -12.47
C ASP A 325 23.40 7.94 -11.38
N LYS A 326 22.71 8.01 -10.24
CA LYS A 326 22.97 7.14 -9.10
C LYS A 326 22.55 5.70 -9.45
N GLU A 327 23.47 4.76 -9.35
CA GLU A 327 23.14 3.34 -9.37
C GLU A 327 22.57 2.93 -8.00
N TYR A 328 21.38 2.32 -8.01
CA TYR A 328 20.70 1.90 -6.79
C TYR A 328 19.74 0.72 -7.03
N ILE A 329 19.40 0.04 -5.96
CA ILE A 329 18.42 -1.04 -5.96
C ILE A 329 17.04 -0.41 -5.78
N GLY A 330 16.16 -0.58 -6.79
CA GLY A 330 14.82 -0.01 -6.81
C GLY A 330 13.80 -0.81 -6.02
N SER A 331 13.93 -2.14 -6.00
CA SER A 331 13.09 -3.04 -5.23
C SER A 331 13.83 -4.30 -4.79
N VAL A 332 13.25 -5.01 -3.85
CA VAL A 332 13.72 -6.32 -3.40
C VAL A 332 12.65 -7.37 -3.60
N ILE A 333 13.07 -8.58 -4.00
CA ILE A 333 12.22 -9.76 -4.04
C ILE A 333 12.41 -10.45 -2.69
N VAL A 334 11.39 -10.34 -1.84
CA VAL A 334 11.45 -10.84 -0.46
C VAL A 334 11.54 -12.36 -0.45
N ASN A 335 12.47 -12.89 0.37
CA ASN A 335 12.67 -14.32 0.58
C ASN A 335 12.90 -15.11 -0.73
N GLU A 336 13.60 -14.51 -1.70
CA GLU A 336 13.92 -15.17 -2.96
C GLU A 336 14.95 -16.30 -2.71
N SER A 337 14.58 -17.52 -3.08
CA SER A 337 15.27 -18.75 -2.69
C SER A 337 16.64 -18.96 -3.35
N ASN A 338 16.91 -18.29 -4.50
CA ASN A 338 18.19 -18.38 -5.20
C ASN A 338 19.15 -17.22 -4.86
N GLY A 339 18.79 -16.36 -3.89
CA GLY A 339 19.58 -15.20 -3.48
C GLY A 339 19.56 -14.02 -4.48
N ARG A 340 18.67 -14.02 -5.45
CA ARG A 340 18.51 -12.95 -6.45
C ARG A 340 17.56 -11.88 -5.95
N TYR A 341 17.88 -11.31 -4.81
CA TYR A 341 17.01 -10.38 -4.09
C TYR A 341 16.80 -9.02 -4.77
N TYR A 342 17.71 -8.60 -5.66
CA TYR A 342 17.84 -7.19 -5.99
C TYR A 342 17.42 -6.89 -7.43
N GLU A 343 16.55 -5.90 -7.60
CA GLU A 343 16.14 -5.36 -8.87
C GLU A 343 16.72 -3.95 -9.04
N PRO A 344 17.58 -3.72 -10.07
CA PRO A 344 18.18 -2.41 -10.30
C PRO A 344 17.12 -1.40 -10.74
N ALA A 345 17.26 -0.18 -10.24
CA ALA A 345 16.45 0.95 -10.68
C ALA A 345 17.02 1.56 -11.98
N PRO A 346 16.19 2.32 -12.73
CA PRO A 346 16.66 3.08 -13.89
C PRO A 346 17.77 4.08 -13.50
N GLY A 347 18.79 4.21 -14.34
CA GLY A 347 19.74 5.31 -14.29
C GLY A 347 19.07 6.64 -14.64
N ARG A 348 19.89 7.68 -14.89
CA ARG A 348 19.37 8.98 -15.32
C ARG A 348 18.52 8.83 -16.58
N ASN A 349 17.32 9.40 -16.55
CA ASN A 349 16.40 9.37 -17.69
C ASN A 349 15.74 10.74 -17.87
N TYR A 350 15.20 10.95 -19.05
CA TYR A 350 14.65 12.23 -19.49
C TYR A 350 13.22 12.00 -20.00
N GLY A 351 12.34 12.93 -19.67
CA GLY A 351 10.98 12.95 -20.18
C GLY A 351 10.61 14.31 -20.72
N VAL A 352 9.89 14.36 -21.81
CA VAL A 352 9.25 15.57 -22.34
C VAL A 352 7.79 15.28 -22.63
N GLY A 353 6.92 16.28 -22.46
CA GLY A 353 5.51 16.11 -22.70
C GLY A 353 4.78 17.43 -22.92
N ILE A 354 3.54 17.30 -23.38
CA ILE A 354 2.62 18.40 -23.57
C ILE A 354 1.28 18.00 -22.95
N ASN A 355 0.76 18.86 -22.06
CA ASN A 355 -0.60 18.76 -21.54
C ASN A 355 -1.48 19.80 -22.24
N LEU A 356 -2.63 19.38 -22.72
CA LEU A 356 -3.62 20.25 -23.30
C LEU A 356 -4.92 20.12 -22.48
N ALA A 357 -5.43 21.23 -21.99
CA ALA A 357 -6.71 21.28 -21.30
C ALA A 357 -7.63 22.27 -21.98
N TRP A 358 -8.84 21.82 -22.35
CA TRP A 358 -9.86 22.66 -22.97
C TRP A 358 -11.01 22.87 -21.98
N GLN A 359 -11.36 24.12 -21.73
CA GLN A 359 -12.49 24.48 -20.89
C GLN A 359 -13.72 24.66 -21.79
N PHE A 360 -14.71 23.78 -21.62
CA PHE A 360 -15.99 23.90 -22.27
C PHE A 360 -16.85 24.96 -21.55
N GLU A 361 -17.60 25.77 -22.29
CA GLU A 361 -18.55 26.73 -21.76
C GLU A 361 -19.80 26.03 -21.19
#